data_3801ece966e53fbf8f3aef58fdbf772e
#
_entry.id   3801ece966e53fbf8f3aef58fdbf772e
#
_cell.length_a   1.000
_cell.length_b   1.000
_cell.length_c   1.000
_cell.angle_alpha   90.00
_cell.angle_beta   90.00
_cell.angle_gamma   90.00
#
_symmetry.space_group_name_H-M   'P 1'
#
loop_
_entity.id
_entity.type
_entity.pdbx_description
1 polymer ?
#
loop_
_entity_poly.entity_id
_entity_poly.type
_entity_poly.pdbx_seq_one_letter_code
_entity_poly.pdbx_strand_id
1 'polypeptide(L)'
;MSQRQRDGFQWALVFCLFGVVCMPIYAAEPSFDLEPQFGGGAESSPDPGASQVLPPLKLPESSQKSVIKKPLLRLKTVVLRGNTVLTEEEVKAVVAPYIQKDLNTEELQSLRQKLTMLYVNRGYINSGVVIPEQAPVDGVLLLQVMEGKLVEVFLEQENTLDENYIARQIAKEVSAPLSLGDIEAGIRRLEINPLIRRVDGRLLPADKIGEARLGLKVEENNPFSVTTSLDNHESPSVGAERGSLLLEHLNLSGHRDELRFSLAATEGLRKAFVSYRLPFWEDLMSFGIHYERGTSEVVERPFDDLDIEGDTENAAVSLGYHFIDTLDRKVSLLSGIEYAYSETELLDQPYSFSSGAQQGETVSASVRLGVEWVERWDSQLLALRATVRRGVNWLGSTMIEEGAATRELDTGAEIPDSRFTIFLTQAQWANRLTLLDSQVLVNLAWQQSRDPLLSVDKFAIGGKHTVRGFRENALLRDSGAYANLEWRVPLLRDNPEWSGWELTAIPFFDYGRSWDWDDNLTTHSAATLTSIGVGLTARPMDDLYMELFYGKQLKDDDYQAGQEHDLQDEGIHFSVSYRWSPNT
;
A
#
# COMPACT_ATOMS: atom_id res chain seq x y z
N MET A 1 7.96 7.95 53.32
CA MET A 1 7.52 7.07 52.20
C MET A 1 8.22 5.73 52.34
N SER A 2 7.49 4.64 52.27
CA SER A 2 8.06 3.29 52.30
C SER A 2 8.81 3.01 50.99
N GLN A 3 9.80 2.12 51.03
CA GLN A 3 10.60 1.77 49.85
C GLN A 3 9.71 1.30 48.68
N ARG A 4 8.63 0.60 48.96
CA ARG A 4 7.57 0.25 47.98
C ARG A 4 6.86 1.45 47.35
N GLN A 5 6.71 2.57 48.04
CA GLN A 5 6.12 3.79 47.48
C GLN A 5 7.14 4.57 46.64
N ARG A 6 8.43 4.50 46.96
CA ARG A 6 9.49 5.06 46.10
C ARG A 6 9.66 4.27 44.81
N ASP A 7 9.62 2.94 44.90
CA ASP A 7 9.75 2.08 43.73
C ASP A 7 8.52 2.26 42.80
N GLY A 8 7.30 2.34 43.37
CA GLY A 8 6.10 2.64 42.59
C GLY A 8 6.08 4.02 41.93
N PHE A 9 6.66 5.02 42.58
CA PHE A 9 6.79 6.39 42.07
C PHE A 9 7.80 6.50 40.91
N GLN A 10 8.94 5.82 41.03
CA GLN A 10 9.93 5.76 39.93
C GLN A 10 9.39 5.01 38.71
N TRP A 11 8.66 3.94 38.92
CA TRP A 11 8.06 3.14 37.82
C TRP A 11 6.93 3.87 37.10
N ALA A 12 6.06 4.59 37.83
CA ALA A 12 4.99 5.39 37.23
C ALA A 12 5.58 6.54 36.40
N LEU A 13 6.66 7.15 36.87
CA LEU A 13 7.38 8.23 36.17
C LEU A 13 8.02 7.73 34.87
N VAL A 14 8.61 6.54 34.89
CA VAL A 14 9.19 5.89 33.72
C VAL A 14 8.10 5.55 32.67
N PHE A 15 6.93 5.06 33.11
CA PHE A 15 5.85 4.70 32.20
C PHE A 15 5.19 5.91 31.52
N CYS A 16 4.94 7.00 32.23
CA CYS A 16 4.40 8.21 31.62
C CYS A 16 5.35 8.84 30.59
N LEU A 17 6.67 8.75 30.83
CA LEU A 17 7.68 9.35 29.98
C LEU A 17 8.01 8.56 28.73
N PHE A 18 7.91 7.24 28.76
CA PHE A 18 8.12 6.42 27.57
C PHE A 18 7.08 6.69 26.48
N GLY A 19 5.85 7.10 26.85
CA GLY A 19 4.82 7.52 25.88
C GLY A 19 5.13 8.86 25.20
N VAL A 20 5.89 9.77 25.87
CA VAL A 20 6.17 11.13 25.38
C VAL A 20 7.40 11.19 24.48
N VAL A 21 8.44 10.43 24.83
CA VAL A 21 9.78 10.57 24.23
C VAL A 21 10.04 9.57 23.11
N CYS A 22 9.26 8.51 23.04
CA CYS A 22 9.49 7.41 22.13
C CYS A 22 8.29 7.19 21.22
N MET A 23 8.12 8.07 20.24
CA MET A 23 7.48 7.59 19.04
C MET A 23 8.50 6.76 18.27
N PRO A 24 8.29 5.45 18.13
CA PRO A 24 9.16 4.65 17.30
C PRO A 24 9.17 5.27 15.89
N ILE A 25 10.34 5.34 15.27
CA ILE A 25 10.55 5.78 13.87
C ILE A 25 9.51 5.16 12.91
N TYR A 26 8.81 4.11 13.33
CA TYR A 26 7.72 3.43 12.64
C TYR A 26 6.39 4.18 12.58
N ALA A 27 6.12 5.16 13.43
CA ALA A 27 4.91 5.98 13.33
C ALA A 27 5.02 7.01 12.18
N ALA A 28 6.24 7.35 11.75
CA ALA A 28 6.49 8.24 10.62
C ALA A 28 6.61 7.52 9.26
N GLU A 29 6.81 6.19 9.21
CA GLU A 29 6.54 5.48 7.98
C GLU A 29 5.02 5.44 7.78
N PRO A 30 4.50 5.80 6.59
CA PRO A 30 3.11 5.51 6.32
C PRO A 30 2.92 4.06 6.71
N SER A 31 2.10 3.83 7.73
CA SER A 31 1.60 2.51 8.06
C SER A 31 1.38 1.80 6.73
N PHE A 32 1.52 0.49 6.67
CA PHE A 32 1.17 -0.31 5.51
C PHE A 32 -0.36 -0.19 5.31
N ASP A 33 -0.84 1.07 5.29
CA ASP A 33 -2.16 1.46 4.84
C ASP A 33 -2.19 1.37 3.31
N LEU A 34 -1.90 0.17 2.84
CA LEU A 34 -2.63 -0.32 1.72
C LEU A 34 -4.06 -0.49 2.27
N GLU A 35 -4.87 0.56 2.27
CA GLU A 35 -6.30 0.30 2.08
C GLU A 35 -6.31 -0.73 0.96
N PRO A 36 -6.79 -1.95 1.17
CA PRO A 36 -6.77 -2.94 0.12
C PRO A 36 -7.69 -2.40 -0.97
N GLN A 37 -7.12 -1.58 -1.87
CA GLN A 37 -7.74 -1.19 -3.11
C GLN A 37 -7.73 -2.47 -3.95
N PHE A 38 -8.71 -3.34 -3.67
CA PHE A 38 -9.13 -4.30 -4.66
C PHE A 38 -9.63 -3.46 -5.82
N GLY A 39 -8.87 -3.43 -6.93
CA GLY A 39 -9.13 -2.67 -8.15
C GLY A 39 -10.60 -2.27 -8.35
N GLY A 40 -10.98 -1.19 -7.74
CA GLY A 40 -12.29 -0.64 -7.65
C GLY A 40 -12.10 0.71 -7.02
N GLY A 41 -11.72 1.69 -7.80
CA GLY A 41 -12.29 3.00 -7.62
C GLY A 41 -13.79 2.77 -7.43
N ALA A 42 -14.44 3.55 -6.57
CA ALA A 42 -15.86 3.42 -6.29
C ALA A 42 -16.57 2.78 -7.48
N GLU A 43 -16.91 1.51 -7.34
CA GLU A 43 -17.89 0.91 -8.23
C GLU A 43 -19.20 1.66 -7.95
N SER A 44 -19.35 2.82 -8.59
CA SER A 44 -20.63 3.02 -9.21
C SER A 44 -20.87 1.75 -9.99
N SER A 45 -21.86 0.95 -9.59
CA SER A 45 -22.33 -0.21 -10.33
C SER A 45 -22.22 0.13 -11.81
N PRO A 46 -21.49 -0.66 -12.64
CA PRO A 46 -21.43 -0.31 -14.03
C PRO A 46 -22.88 -0.23 -14.47
N ASP A 47 -23.30 0.98 -14.82
CA ASP A 47 -24.49 1.15 -15.61
C ASP A 47 -24.37 0.09 -16.70
N PRO A 48 -25.29 -0.90 -16.84
CA PRO A 48 -25.18 -1.92 -17.87
C PRO A 48 -25.05 -1.33 -19.28
N GLY A 49 -25.13 0.00 -19.43
CA GLY A 49 -24.84 0.77 -20.62
C GLY A 49 -23.43 1.35 -20.74
N ALA A 50 -22.59 1.40 -19.68
CA ALA A 50 -21.28 2.06 -19.72
C ALA A 50 -20.10 1.16 -20.15
N SER A 51 -20.31 -0.13 -20.30
CA SER A 51 -19.30 -1.09 -20.78
C SER A 51 -19.19 -1.14 -22.32
N GLN A 52 -19.23 0.00 -23.02
CA GLN A 52 -18.88 0.05 -24.43
C GLN A 52 -17.49 0.65 -24.62
N VAL A 53 -16.47 -0.08 -24.19
CA VAL A 53 -15.05 0.26 -24.47
C VAL A 53 -14.73 0.18 -25.97
N LEU A 54 -15.57 -0.48 -26.77
CA LEU A 54 -15.44 -0.52 -28.23
C LEU A 54 -16.82 -0.52 -28.91
N PRO A 55 -17.04 0.32 -29.95
CA PRO A 55 -18.19 0.12 -30.80
C PRO A 55 -18.12 -1.27 -31.46
N PRO A 56 -19.25 -1.97 -31.65
CA PRO A 56 -19.22 -3.28 -32.27
C PRO A 56 -18.53 -3.15 -33.63
N LEU A 57 -17.52 -3.98 -33.87
CA LEU A 57 -16.78 -4.06 -35.12
C LEU A 57 -17.82 -4.35 -36.24
N LYS A 58 -18.23 -3.30 -36.95
CA LYS A 58 -18.92 -3.49 -38.23
C LYS A 58 -17.87 -4.01 -39.19
N LEU A 59 -17.80 -5.33 -39.33
CA LEU A 59 -17.09 -5.92 -40.46
C LEU A 59 -17.65 -5.31 -41.73
N PRO A 60 -16.81 -4.81 -42.64
CA PRO A 60 -17.31 -4.30 -43.92
C PRO A 60 -18.12 -5.38 -44.58
N GLU A 61 -19.42 -5.12 -44.85
CA GLU A 61 -20.25 -5.97 -45.67
C GLU A 61 -19.53 -6.16 -47.00
N SER A 62 -19.09 -7.38 -47.27
CA SER A 62 -18.48 -7.71 -48.55
C SER A 62 -19.53 -7.43 -49.62
N SER A 63 -19.27 -6.45 -50.48
CA SER A 63 -20.08 -6.20 -51.67
C SER A 63 -20.19 -7.51 -52.43
N GLN A 64 -21.39 -8.10 -52.46
CA GLN A 64 -21.71 -9.30 -53.23
C GLN A 64 -21.55 -8.99 -54.72
N LYS A 65 -20.35 -9.18 -55.25
CA LYS A 65 -20.17 -9.46 -56.66
C LYS A 65 -20.41 -10.94 -56.85
N SER A 66 -21.38 -11.31 -57.68
CA SER A 66 -21.69 -12.66 -58.08
C SER A 66 -20.43 -13.38 -58.57
N VAL A 67 -19.89 -14.25 -57.75
CA VAL A 67 -18.67 -15.01 -58.04
C VAL A 67 -19.04 -16.35 -58.62
N ILE A 68 -18.44 -16.67 -59.77
CA ILE A 68 -18.57 -17.93 -60.50
C ILE A 68 -18.25 -19.10 -59.54
N LYS A 69 -19.22 -20.01 -59.32
CA LYS A 69 -19.10 -21.19 -58.45
C LYS A 69 -18.24 -22.31 -59.08
N LYS A 70 -17.02 -22.01 -59.53
CA LYS A 70 -16.09 -23.06 -59.95
C LYS A 70 -15.26 -23.52 -58.77
N PRO A 71 -15.12 -24.84 -58.53
CA PRO A 71 -14.21 -25.34 -57.50
C PRO A 71 -12.78 -24.93 -57.83
N LEU A 72 -12.10 -24.32 -56.86
CA LEU A 72 -10.73 -23.82 -56.98
C LEU A 72 -9.70 -24.81 -56.47
N LEU A 73 -10.06 -25.59 -55.43
CA LEU A 73 -9.12 -26.43 -54.72
C LEU A 73 -9.86 -27.60 -54.03
N ARG A 74 -9.35 -28.82 -54.20
CA ARG A 74 -9.69 -29.94 -53.33
C ARG A 74 -8.77 -29.97 -52.14
N LEU A 75 -9.29 -29.57 -50.96
CA LEU A 75 -8.51 -29.38 -49.75
C LEU A 75 -8.13 -30.72 -49.13
N LYS A 76 -6.83 -31.01 -48.98
CA LYS A 76 -6.31 -32.17 -48.23
C LYS A 76 -5.80 -31.78 -46.85
N THR A 77 -5.11 -30.64 -46.73
CA THR A 77 -4.56 -30.15 -45.48
C THR A 77 -4.43 -28.63 -45.47
N VAL A 78 -4.44 -28.06 -44.28
CA VAL A 78 -4.18 -26.64 -44.04
C VAL A 78 -2.88 -26.49 -43.24
N VAL A 79 -2.00 -25.62 -43.68
CA VAL A 79 -0.81 -25.21 -42.96
C VAL A 79 -1.02 -23.81 -42.48
N LEU A 80 -1.06 -23.62 -41.15
CA LEU A 80 -1.21 -22.33 -40.50
C LEU A 80 0.17 -21.81 -40.04
N ARG A 81 0.65 -20.70 -40.63
CA ARG A 81 1.93 -20.06 -40.25
C ARG A 81 1.69 -18.81 -39.40
N GLY A 82 2.56 -18.58 -38.40
CA GLY A 82 2.49 -17.41 -37.51
C GLY A 82 1.44 -17.51 -36.42
N ASN A 83 0.95 -18.69 -36.12
CA ASN A 83 0.04 -18.94 -35.00
C ASN A 83 0.84 -19.28 -33.74
N THR A 84 0.65 -18.50 -32.66
CA THR A 84 1.22 -18.77 -31.34
C THR A 84 0.15 -19.03 -30.27
N VAL A 85 -1.14 -18.73 -30.57
CA VAL A 85 -2.24 -18.72 -29.62
C VAL A 85 -3.14 -19.95 -29.70
N LEU A 86 -3.50 -20.38 -30.94
CA LEU A 86 -4.47 -21.44 -31.14
C LEU A 86 -3.80 -22.81 -31.05
N THR A 87 -4.45 -23.74 -30.38
CA THR A 87 -3.98 -25.14 -30.32
C THR A 87 -4.27 -25.86 -31.65
N GLU A 88 -3.50 -26.90 -31.94
CA GLU A 88 -3.74 -27.74 -33.13
C GLU A 88 -5.13 -28.36 -33.14
N GLU A 89 -5.68 -28.71 -31.99
CA GLU A 89 -7.01 -29.33 -31.85
C GLU A 89 -8.12 -28.37 -32.27
N GLU A 90 -8.04 -27.11 -31.85
CA GLU A 90 -9.00 -26.08 -32.23
C GLU A 90 -8.94 -25.77 -33.71
N VAL A 91 -7.76 -25.64 -34.26
CA VAL A 91 -7.56 -25.45 -35.70
C VAL A 91 -8.14 -26.65 -36.48
N LYS A 92 -7.80 -27.87 -36.05
CA LYS A 92 -8.32 -29.11 -36.65
C LYS A 92 -9.86 -29.17 -36.58
N ALA A 93 -10.46 -28.79 -35.46
CA ALA A 93 -11.93 -28.77 -35.30
C ALA A 93 -12.61 -27.87 -36.34
N VAL A 94 -12.06 -26.68 -36.61
CA VAL A 94 -12.59 -25.72 -37.58
C VAL A 94 -12.33 -26.18 -39.03
N VAL A 95 -11.16 -26.80 -39.28
CA VAL A 95 -10.73 -27.24 -40.63
C VAL A 95 -11.41 -28.56 -41.07
N ALA A 96 -11.70 -29.47 -40.13
CA ALA A 96 -12.23 -30.82 -40.43
C ALA A 96 -13.43 -30.85 -41.38
N PRO A 97 -14.44 -29.96 -41.27
CA PRO A 97 -15.58 -29.93 -42.20
C PRO A 97 -15.23 -29.62 -43.65
N TYR A 98 -14.02 -29.10 -43.91
CA TYR A 98 -13.57 -28.67 -45.24
C TYR A 98 -12.61 -29.66 -45.89
N ILE A 99 -12.06 -30.60 -45.13
CA ILE A 99 -11.13 -31.63 -45.64
C ILE A 99 -11.83 -32.56 -46.63
N GLN A 100 -11.12 -32.90 -47.70
CA GLN A 100 -11.57 -33.75 -48.82
C GLN A 100 -12.74 -33.17 -49.63
N LYS A 101 -13.03 -31.86 -49.50
CA LYS A 101 -14.03 -31.15 -50.27
C LYS A 101 -13.40 -30.30 -51.37
N ASP A 102 -14.13 -30.14 -52.45
CA ASP A 102 -13.80 -29.17 -53.50
C ASP A 102 -14.32 -27.80 -53.09
N LEU A 103 -13.40 -26.90 -52.71
CA LEU A 103 -13.73 -25.59 -52.17
C LEU A 103 -13.76 -24.53 -53.25
N ASN A 104 -14.79 -23.68 -53.19
CA ASN A 104 -14.90 -22.45 -53.95
C ASN A 104 -14.36 -21.24 -53.14
N THR A 105 -14.37 -20.04 -53.76
CA THR A 105 -13.87 -18.82 -53.10
C THR A 105 -14.67 -18.46 -51.84
N GLU A 106 -15.99 -18.68 -51.83
CA GLU A 106 -16.87 -18.38 -50.68
C GLU A 106 -16.52 -19.29 -49.48
N GLU A 107 -16.30 -20.58 -49.75
CA GLU A 107 -15.96 -21.57 -48.72
C GLU A 107 -14.56 -21.31 -48.15
N LEU A 108 -13.59 -20.88 -48.97
CA LEU A 108 -12.26 -20.48 -48.51
C LEU A 108 -12.33 -19.22 -47.63
N GLN A 109 -13.16 -18.24 -48.01
CA GLN A 109 -13.38 -17.05 -47.16
C GLN A 109 -14.12 -17.42 -45.87
N SER A 110 -15.09 -18.34 -45.91
CA SER A 110 -15.76 -18.83 -44.71
C SER A 110 -14.77 -19.54 -43.74
N LEU A 111 -13.89 -20.40 -44.26
CA LEU A 111 -12.85 -21.04 -43.47
C LEU A 111 -11.90 -19.99 -42.82
N ARG A 112 -11.41 -19.04 -43.63
CA ARG A 112 -10.58 -17.93 -43.13
C ARG A 112 -11.28 -17.15 -42.00
N GLN A 113 -12.56 -16.80 -42.20
CA GLN A 113 -13.34 -16.06 -41.22
C GLN A 113 -13.55 -16.86 -39.94
N LYS A 114 -13.87 -18.16 -40.02
CA LYS A 114 -14.01 -19.01 -38.82
C LYS A 114 -12.71 -19.11 -38.01
N LEU A 115 -11.56 -19.24 -38.67
CA LEU A 115 -10.27 -19.25 -38.01
C LEU A 115 -9.95 -17.87 -37.39
N THR A 116 -10.28 -16.77 -38.08
CA THR A 116 -10.16 -15.43 -37.51
C THR A 116 -11.03 -15.25 -36.26
N MET A 117 -12.27 -15.77 -36.29
CA MET A 117 -13.19 -15.71 -35.15
C MET A 117 -12.68 -16.46 -33.92
N LEU A 118 -11.83 -17.50 -34.05
CA LEU A 118 -11.21 -18.13 -32.92
C LEU A 118 -10.29 -17.15 -32.15
N TYR A 119 -9.54 -16.31 -32.87
CA TYR A 119 -8.72 -15.24 -32.26
C TYR A 119 -9.59 -14.18 -31.57
N VAL A 120 -10.61 -13.69 -32.30
CA VAL A 120 -11.52 -12.64 -31.78
C VAL A 120 -12.25 -13.10 -30.53
N ASN A 121 -12.76 -14.34 -30.50
CA ASN A 121 -13.48 -14.91 -29.36
C ASN A 121 -12.57 -15.10 -28.11
N ARG A 122 -11.25 -15.09 -28.30
CA ARG A 122 -10.24 -15.12 -27.22
C ARG A 122 -9.73 -13.73 -26.84
N GLY A 123 -10.33 -12.66 -27.38
CA GLY A 123 -9.94 -11.29 -27.10
C GLY A 123 -8.83 -10.72 -27.99
N TYR A 124 -8.28 -11.50 -28.94
CA TYR A 124 -7.25 -11.01 -29.88
C TYR A 124 -7.90 -10.32 -31.10
N ILE A 125 -8.56 -9.20 -30.83
CA ILE A 125 -9.49 -8.53 -31.76
C ILE A 125 -8.85 -7.94 -33.02
N ASN A 126 -7.55 -7.64 -33.00
CA ASN A 126 -6.79 -7.16 -34.16
C ASN A 126 -5.92 -8.24 -34.81
N SER A 127 -6.09 -9.52 -34.39
CA SER A 127 -5.48 -10.69 -35.01
C SER A 127 -6.42 -11.32 -36.04
N GLY A 128 -5.85 -11.87 -37.09
CA GLY A 128 -6.68 -12.53 -38.13
C GLY A 128 -5.87 -13.40 -39.06
N VAL A 129 -6.60 -14.18 -39.86
CA VAL A 129 -6.02 -15.08 -40.84
C VAL A 129 -6.17 -14.49 -42.22
N VAL A 130 -5.12 -14.51 -43.03
CA VAL A 130 -5.12 -14.10 -44.43
C VAL A 130 -4.73 -15.27 -45.32
N ILE A 131 -5.28 -15.28 -46.54
CA ILE A 131 -4.91 -16.21 -47.57
C ILE A 131 -3.90 -15.50 -48.46
N PRO A 132 -2.62 -15.85 -48.42
CA PRO A 132 -1.61 -15.24 -49.31
C PRO A 132 -1.87 -15.68 -50.77
N GLU A 133 -1.36 -14.87 -51.73
CA GLU A 133 -1.36 -15.31 -53.13
C GLU A 133 -0.56 -16.59 -53.27
N GLN A 134 -1.20 -17.65 -53.69
CA GLN A 134 -0.61 -18.97 -53.82
C GLN A 134 -1.30 -19.77 -54.93
N ALA A 135 -0.54 -20.63 -55.60
CA ALA A 135 -1.08 -21.73 -56.38
C ALA A 135 -1.07 -22.98 -55.51
N PRO A 136 -2.25 -23.50 -55.09
CA PRO A 136 -2.30 -24.68 -54.25
C PRO A 136 -1.65 -25.90 -54.94
N VAL A 137 -0.65 -26.51 -54.32
CA VAL A 137 0.01 -27.71 -54.81
C VAL A 137 -0.50 -28.89 -53.99
N ASP A 138 -0.93 -29.95 -54.61
CA ASP A 138 -1.35 -31.22 -54.00
C ASP A 138 -2.48 -31.10 -52.94
N GLY A 139 -3.30 -30.07 -53.03
CA GLY A 139 -4.39 -29.86 -52.10
C GLY A 139 -3.98 -29.25 -50.72
N VAL A 140 -2.79 -28.71 -50.61
CA VAL A 140 -2.30 -28.00 -49.42
C VAL A 140 -2.67 -26.52 -49.51
N LEU A 141 -3.37 -26.00 -48.50
CA LEU A 141 -3.69 -24.57 -48.35
C LEU A 141 -2.80 -23.96 -47.30
N LEU A 142 -1.99 -22.97 -47.68
CA LEU A 142 -1.22 -22.18 -46.74
C LEU A 142 -2.07 -21.00 -46.27
N LEU A 143 -2.24 -20.85 -44.96
CA LEU A 143 -2.84 -19.68 -44.31
C LEU A 143 -1.80 -18.97 -43.46
N GLN A 144 -1.77 -17.66 -43.58
CA GLN A 144 -0.89 -16.81 -42.77
C GLN A 144 -1.71 -16.13 -41.68
N VAL A 145 -1.29 -16.35 -40.42
CA VAL A 145 -1.81 -15.60 -39.28
C VAL A 145 -1.07 -14.29 -39.16
N MET A 146 -1.83 -13.24 -38.99
CA MET A 146 -1.32 -11.92 -38.62
C MET A 146 -1.76 -11.68 -37.18
N GLU A 147 -0.89 -12.03 -36.24
CA GLU A 147 -1.12 -11.77 -34.81
C GLU A 147 -0.93 -10.28 -34.53
N GLY A 148 -1.89 -9.72 -33.81
CA GLY A 148 -1.98 -8.30 -33.54
C GLY A 148 -0.89 -7.79 -32.58
N LYS A 149 -0.44 -6.56 -32.79
CA LYS A 149 0.46 -5.87 -31.86
C LYS A 149 0.10 -4.39 -31.72
N LEU A 150 0.35 -3.85 -30.54
CA LEU A 150 0.28 -2.43 -30.25
C LEU A 150 1.60 -1.77 -30.70
N VAL A 151 1.52 -0.74 -31.55
CA VAL A 151 2.70 -0.05 -32.09
C VAL A 151 2.87 1.35 -31.54
N GLU A 152 1.79 1.95 -31.03
CA GLU A 152 1.78 3.32 -30.53
C GLU A 152 0.68 3.48 -29.47
N VAL A 153 0.99 4.25 -28.42
CA VAL A 153 0.01 4.79 -27.47
C VAL A 153 0.15 6.30 -27.51
N PHE A 154 -0.94 7.03 -27.68
CA PHE A 154 -0.93 8.49 -27.76
C PHE A 154 -2.11 9.08 -26.98
N LEU A 155 -1.94 10.31 -26.51
CA LEU A 155 -2.98 11.08 -25.84
C LEU A 155 -3.83 11.87 -26.86
N GLU A 156 -5.14 11.82 -26.71
CA GLU A 156 -6.07 12.60 -27.55
C GLU A 156 -6.20 14.06 -27.11
N GLN A 157 -5.66 14.41 -25.95
CA GLN A 157 -5.67 15.76 -25.37
C GLN A 157 -4.37 16.07 -24.61
N GLU A 158 -4.08 17.34 -24.39
CA GLU A 158 -2.96 17.76 -23.55
C GLU A 158 -3.27 17.44 -22.08
N ASN A 159 -2.29 16.88 -21.39
CA ASN A 159 -2.34 16.47 -19.98
C ASN A 159 -1.12 17.02 -19.23
N THR A 160 -1.18 17.08 -17.90
CA THR A 160 -0.01 17.42 -17.07
C THR A 160 0.93 16.23 -16.90
N LEU A 161 0.40 15.02 -17.00
CA LEU A 161 1.19 13.79 -17.01
C LEU A 161 1.87 13.58 -18.36
N ASP A 162 3.14 13.22 -18.32
CA ASP A 162 3.94 12.91 -19.52
C ASP A 162 3.34 11.73 -20.31
N GLU A 163 3.12 11.93 -21.61
CA GLU A 163 2.64 10.90 -22.54
C GLU A 163 3.52 9.64 -22.52
N ASN A 164 4.84 9.80 -22.45
CA ASN A 164 5.75 8.66 -22.37
C ASN A 164 5.55 7.86 -21.07
N TYR A 165 5.20 8.52 -19.96
CA TYR A 165 4.84 7.82 -18.73
C TYR A 165 3.61 6.95 -18.94
N ILE A 166 2.55 7.53 -19.49
CA ILE A 166 1.27 6.82 -19.73
C ILE A 166 1.51 5.63 -20.68
N ALA A 167 2.25 5.86 -21.77
CA ALA A 167 2.60 4.79 -22.72
C ALA A 167 3.40 3.66 -22.05
N ARG A 168 4.37 3.98 -21.19
CA ARG A 168 5.13 2.97 -20.43
C ARG A 168 4.26 2.17 -19.48
N GLN A 169 3.29 2.79 -18.78
CA GLN A 169 2.40 2.07 -17.87
C GLN A 169 1.52 1.06 -18.63
N ILE A 170 0.99 1.45 -19.80
CA ILE A 170 0.27 0.54 -20.70
C ILE A 170 1.19 -0.61 -21.17
N ALA A 171 2.42 -0.29 -21.61
CA ALA A 171 3.35 -1.27 -22.13
C ALA A 171 3.80 -2.33 -21.11
N LYS A 172 3.71 -2.04 -19.81
CA LYS A 172 4.02 -3.02 -18.75
C LYS A 172 3.01 -4.19 -18.70
N GLU A 173 1.78 -3.96 -19.15
CA GLU A 173 0.70 -4.95 -19.11
C GLU A 173 0.43 -5.57 -20.49
N VAL A 174 0.79 -4.88 -21.58
CA VAL A 174 0.50 -5.31 -22.95
C VAL A 174 1.60 -6.21 -23.49
N SER A 175 1.20 -7.40 -23.94
CA SER A 175 2.07 -8.37 -24.59
C SER A 175 1.75 -8.52 -26.08
N ALA A 176 2.57 -9.27 -26.82
CA ALA A 176 2.27 -9.70 -28.18
C ALA A 176 1.97 -11.22 -28.17
N PRO A 177 0.90 -11.66 -28.81
CA PRO A 177 -0.10 -10.92 -29.60
C PRO A 177 -1.07 -10.11 -28.70
N LEU A 178 -1.45 -8.92 -29.17
CA LEU A 178 -2.29 -7.97 -28.44
C LEU A 178 -3.66 -8.56 -28.11
N SER A 179 -3.99 -8.61 -26.82
CA SER A 179 -5.32 -8.98 -26.33
C SER A 179 -6.09 -7.78 -25.77
N LEU A 180 -7.41 -7.84 -25.79
CA LEU A 180 -8.26 -6.84 -25.15
C LEU A 180 -8.04 -6.81 -23.63
N GLY A 181 -7.87 -7.98 -23.02
CA GLY A 181 -7.60 -8.09 -21.58
C GLY A 181 -6.32 -7.39 -21.15
N ASP A 182 -5.26 -7.43 -21.97
CA ASP A 182 -4.01 -6.72 -21.71
C ASP A 182 -4.20 -5.19 -21.76
N ILE A 183 -5.01 -4.70 -22.72
CA ILE A 183 -5.35 -3.26 -22.80
C ILE A 183 -6.15 -2.83 -21.57
N GLU A 184 -7.15 -3.61 -21.17
CA GLU A 184 -7.96 -3.35 -19.98
C GLU A 184 -7.10 -3.38 -18.71
N ALA A 185 -6.13 -4.30 -18.61
CA ALA A 185 -5.16 -4.32 -17.49
C ALA A 185 -4.29 -3.06 -17.48
N GLY A 186 -3.80 -2.61 -18.64
CA GLY A 186 -3.05 -1.37 -18.77
C GLY A 186 -3.85 -0.13 -18.37
N ILE A 187 -5.13 -0.07 -18.77
CA ILE A 187 -6.05 1.01 -18.35
C ILE A 187 -6.27 0.98 -16.84
N ARG A 188 -6.60 -0.18 -16.25
CA ARG A 188 -6.74 -0.34 -14.80
C ARG A 188 -5.47 0.07 -14.05
N ARG A 189 -4.29 -0.23 -14.60
CA ARG A 189 -3.01 0.20 -14.02
C ARG A 189 -2.90 1.73 -13.97
N LEU A 190 -3.35 2.43 -14.99
CA LEU A 190 -3.40 3.90 -14.98
C LEU A 190 -4.41 4.43 -13.96
N GLU A 191 -5.59 3.83 -13.85
CA GLU A 191 -6.67 4.26 -12.93
C GLU A 191 -6.33 4.05 -11.44
N ILE A 192 -5.36 3.18 -11.10
CA ILE A 192 -4.83 3.06 -9.74
C ILE A 192 -3.99 4.29 -9.35
N ASN A 193 -3.48 5.07 -10.33
CA ASN A 193 -2.72 6.26 -10.03
C ASN A 193 -3.64 7.38 -9.49
N PRO A 194 -3.41 7.90 -8.27
CA PRO A 194 -4.27 8.93 -7.66
C PRO A 194 -4.36 10.23 -8.48
N LEU A 195 -3.42 10.48 -9.39
CA LEU A 195 -3.45 11.60 -10.32
C LEU A 195 -4.45 11.41 -11.47
N ILE A 196 -5.00 10.22 -11.65
CA ILE A 196 -5.89 9.90 -12.77
C ILE A 196 -7.28 9.60 -12.22
N ARG A 197 -8.28 10.33 -12.72
CA ARG A 197 -9.68 10.12 -12.36
C ARG A 197 -10.35 9.07 -13.24
N ARG A 198 -10.05 9.12 -14.56
CA ARG A 198 -10.68 8.26 -15.55
C ARG A 198 -9.81 8.14 -16.80
N VAL A 199 -9.84 6.98 -17.42
CA VAL A 199 -9.19 6.71 -18.72
C VAL A 199 -10.19 6.11 -19.69
N ASP A 200 -10.42 6.77 -20.82
CA ASP A 200 -11.19 6.23 -21.94
C ASP A 200 -10.20 5.83 -23.05
N GLY A 201 -10.22 4.54 -23.44
CA GLY A 201 -9.32 4.00 -24.47
C GLY A 201 -10.03 3.74 -25.79
N ARG A 202 -9.37 4.04 -26.92
CA ARG A 202 -9.85 3.74 -28.27
C ARG A 202 -8.77 3.06 -29.09
N LEU A 203 -9.03 1.84 -29.55
CA LEU A 203 -8.12 1.13 -30.43
C LEU A 203 -8.36 1.52 -31.90
N LEU A 204 -7.32 1.99 -32.57
CA LEU A 204 -7.35 2.42 -33.97
C LEU A 204 -6.43 1.53 -34.82
N PRO A 205 -6.78 1.24 -36.07
CA PRO A 205 -5.87 0.55 -36.97
C PRO A 205 -4.63 1.41 -37.29
N ALA A 206 -3.48 0.76 -37.41
CA ALA A 206 -2.25 1.37 -37.91
C ALA A 206 -2.05 1.06 -39.42
N ASP A 207 -0.91 1.45 -39.96
CA ASP A 207 -0.65 1.38 -41.40
C ASP A 207 -0.53 -0.06 -41.92
N LYS A 208 -0.11 -1.01 -41.07
CA LYS A 208 0.04 -2.42 -41.45
C LYS A 208 -1.05 -3.30 -40.83
N ILE A 209 -1.44 -4.33 -41.58
CA ILE A 209 -2.38 -5.34 -41.10
C ILE A 209 -1.84 -5.98 -39.80
N GLY A 210 -2.68 -6.05 -38.77
CA GLY A 210 -2.31 -6.58 -37.47
C GLY A 210 -1.67 -5.55 -36.52
N GLU A 211 -1.31 -4.36 -37.00
CA GLU A 211 -0.84 -3.27 -36.14
C GLU A 211 -2.00 -2.39 -35.67
N ALA A 212 -1.95 -1.98 -34.41
CA ALA A 212 -2.95 -1.09 -33.81
C ALA A 212 -2.27 0.05 -33.03
N ARG A 213 -2.96 1.17 -32.93
CA ARG A 213 -2.63 2.33 -32.09
C ARG A 213 -3.71 2.48 -31.04
N LEU A 214 -3.31 2.83 -29.81
CA LEU A 214 -4.21 3.10 -28.71
C LEU A 214 -4.25 4.60 -28.44
N GLY A 215 -5.38 5.23 -28.74
CA GLY A 215 -5.66 6.61 -28.33
C GLY A 215 -6.29 6.60 -26.94
N LEU A 216 -5.77 7.42 -26.05
CA LEU A 216 -6.24 7.56 -24.67
C LEU A 216 -6.71 8.99 -24.42
N LYS A 217 -7.90 9.09 -23.82
CA LYS A 217 -8.38 10.31 -23.19
C LYS A 217 -8.26 10.13 -21.68
N VAL A 218 -7.38 10.89 -21.03
CA VAL A 218 -7.09 10.80 -19.61
C VAL A 218 -7.66 12.03 -18.91
N GLU A 219 -8.54 11.82 -17.96
CA GLU A 219 -9.04 12.87 -17.08
C GLU A 219 -8.23 12.82 -15.78
N GLU A 220 -7.55 13.93 -15.44
CA GLU A 220 -6.67 14.02 -14.29
C GLU A 220 -7.40 14.56 -13.06
N ASN A 221 -6.99 14.08 -11.87
CA ASN A 221 -7.35 14.66 -10.58
C ASN A 221 -6.45 15.86 -10.28
N ASN A 222 -6.93 16.78 -9.45
CA ASN A 222 -6.07 17.82 -8.91
C ASN A 222 -4.95 17.20 -8.07
N PRO A 223 -3.67 17.52 -8.32
CA PRO A 223 -2.56 16.95 -7.56
C PRO A 223 -2.46 17.48 -6.14
N PHE A 224 -3.13 18.58 -5.80
CA PHE A 224 -3.09 19.21 -4.50
C PHE A 224 -4.29 18.82 -3.64
N SER A 225 -4.03 18.45 -2.39
CA SER A 225 -5.08 18.23 -1.39
C SER A 225 -4.67 18.74 -0.01
N VAL A 226 -5.68 19.07 0.79
CA VAL A 226 -5.57 19.46 2.19
C VAL A 226 -6.46 18.54 3.01
N THR A 227 -5.87 17.81 3.94
CA THR A 227 -6.63 16.98 4.88
C THR A 227 -6.52 17.56 6.29
N THR A 228 -7.64 17.77 6.95
CA THR A 228 -7.70 18.10 8.38
C THR A 228 -8.27 16.92 9.14
N SER A 229 -7.69 16.58 10.30
CA SER A 229 -8.26 15.53 11.14
C SER A 229 -8.27 15.90 12.62
N LEU A 230 -9.20 15.28 13.33
CA LEU A 230 -9.31 15.26 14.78
C LEU A 230 -9.40 13.81 15.21
N ASP A 231 -8.54 13.38 16.11
CA ASP A 231 -8.48 12.00 16.60
C ASP A 231 -7.98 11.97 18.06
N ASN A 232 -8.03 10.79 18.69
CA ASN A 232 -7.42 10.55 20.00
C ASN A 232 -6.32 9.49 19.91
N HIS A 233 -5.43 9.60 18.92
CA HIS A 233 -4.39 8.62 18.63
C HIS A 233 -2.99 9.08 19.11
N GLU A 234 -2.93 9.92 20.14
CA GLU A 234 -1.69 10.24 20.85
C GLU A 234 -1.73 9.69 22.26
N SER A 235 -0.54 9.66 22.92
CA SER A 235 -0.47 9.23 24.32
C SER A 235 -1.20 10.23 25.23
N PRO A 236 -2.07 9.77 26.16
CA PRO A 236 -2.67 10.64 27.15
C PRO A 236 -1.69 11.48 27.94
N SER A 237 -0.45 11.03 28.11
CA SER A 237 0.60 11.78 28.82
C SER A 237 0.94 13.13 28.19
N VAL A 238 0.68 13.32 26.90
CA VAL A 238 0.87 14.59 26.17
C VAL A 238 -0.45 15.14 25.63
N GLY A 239 -1.58 14.58 26.07
CA GLY A 239 -2.92 14.87 25.57
C GLY A 239 -3.29 13.96 24.39
N ALA A 240 -4.32 13.14 24.61
CA ALA A 240 -4.73 12.13 23.62
C ALA A 240 -5.37 12.75 22.36
N GLU A 241 -6.14 13.82 22.54
CA GLU A 241 -6.86 14.49 21.47
C GLU A 241 -5.92 15.31 20.59
N ARG A 242 -5.81 14.88 19.32
CA ARG A 242 -4.91 15.47 18.34
C ARG A 242 -5.69 16.17 17.23
N GLY A 243 -5.32 17.40 16.94
CA GLY A 243 -5.69 18.10 15.70
C GLY A 243 -4.53 18.01 14.71
N SER A 244 -4.81 17.68 13.44
CA SER A 244 -3.78 17.67 12.41
C SER A 244 -4.20 18.32 11.09
N LEU A 245 -3.19 18.79 10.33
CA LEU A 245 -3.30 19.35 8.99
C LEU A 245 -2.25 18.69 8.10
N LEU A 246 -2.68 18.07 7.00
CA LEU A 246 -1.81 17.50 5.99
C LEU A 246 -2.01 18.26 4.66
N LEU A 247 -0.93 18.77 4.10
CA LEU A 247 -0.86 19.33 2.75
C LEU A 247 -0.11 18.32 1.86
N GLU A 248 -0.72 17.94 0.77
CA GLU A 248 -0.16 16.98 -0.16
C GLU A 248 -0.17 17.52 -1.60
N HIS A 249 0.93 17.32 -2.33
CA HIS A 249 1.03 17.59 -3.75
C HIS A 249 1.71 16.42 -4.48
N LEU A 250 0.96 15.72 -5.35
CA LEU A 250 1.38 14.45 -5.96
C LEU A 250 2.12 14.61 -7.31
N ASN A 251 2.36 15.83 -7.76
CA ASN A 251 3.07 16.11 -9.02
C ASN A 251 3.66 17.52 -9.02
N LEU A 252 4.48 17.86 -8.02
CA LEU A 252 4.98 19.22 -7.80
C LEU A 252 5.87 19.72 -8.94
N SER A 253 6.77 18.87 -9.43
CA SER A 253 7.72 19.21 -10.50
C SER A 253 7.30 18.70 -11.88
N GLY A 254 6.14 18.04 -12.01
CA GLY A 254 5.70 17.41 -13.25
C GLY A 254 6.24 15.98 -13.46
N HIS A 255 7.04 15.46 -12.53
CA HIS A 255 7.65 14.13 -12.59
C HIS A 255 6.97 13.11 -11.67
N ARG A 256 5.73 13.40 -11.23
CA ARG A 256 4.94 12.58 -10.28
C ARG A 256 5.64 12.45 -8.92
N ASP A 257 6.37 13.49 -8.58
CA ASP A 257 6.99 13.66 -7.30
C ASP A 257 5.94 14.03 -6.25
N GLU A 258 6.11 13.52 -5.07
CA GLU A 258 5.17 13.66 -3.97
C GLU A 258 5.80 14.51 -2.87
N LEU A 259 5.17 15.64 -2.57
CA LEU A 259 5.50 16.46 -1.42
C LEU A 259 4.37 16.36 -0.40
N ARG A 260 4.70 16.02 0.84
CA ARG A 260 3.80 16.07 1.99
C ARG A 260 4.36 16.98 3.05
N PHE A 261 3.48 17.79 3.63
CA PHE A 261 3.77 18.59 4.81
C PHE A 261 2.63 18.41 5.81
N SER A 262 2.97 18.06 7.06
CA SER A 262 1.97 17.85 8.11
C SER A 262 2.33 18.65 9.36
N LEU A 263 1.30 19.19 10.00
CA LEU A 263 1.34 19.76 11.34
C LEU A 263 0.36 19.02 12.22
N ALA A 264 0.76 18.68 13.43
CA ALA A 264 -0.11 18.07 14.43
C ALA A 264 0.12 18.70 15.80
N ALA A 265 -0.92 18.80 16.58
CA ALA A 265 -0.86 19.33 17.93
C ALA A 265 -1.90 18.67 18.85
N THR A 266 -1.50 18.47 20.10
CA THR A 266 -2.34 18.14 21.24
C THR A 266 -2.20 19.24 22.31
N GLU A 267 -2.65 18.99 23.52
CA GLU A 267 -2.43 19.88 24.66
C GLU A 267 -0.92 20.06 24.95
N GLY A 268 -0.17 18.95 25.04
CA GLY A 268 1.26 18.94 25.37
C GLY A 268 2.19 18.57 24.21
N LEU A 269 1.71 18.39 22.96
CA LEU A 269 2.54 17.96 21.84
C LEU A 269 2.37 18.88 20.63
N ARG A 270 3.48 19.19 19.98
CA ARG A 270 3.50 19.85 18.66
C ARG A 270 4.45 19.12 17.74
N LYS A 271 3.99 18.75 16.55
CA LYS A 271 4.79 18.05 15.54
C LYS A 271 4.71 18.75 14.19
N ALA A 272 5.82 18.78 13.48
CA ALA A 272 5.90 19.17 12.08
C ALA A 272 6.65 18.09 11.30
N PHE A 273 6.09 17.69 10.18
CA PHE A 273 6.64 16.66 9.31
C PHE A 273 6.67 17.15 7.87
N VAL A 274 7.75 16.84 7.16
CA VAL A 274 7.88 17.05 5.71
C VAL A 274 8.48 15.83 5.06
N SER A 275 7.93 15.42 3.92
CA SER A 275 8.54 14.38 3.09
C SER A 275 8.47 14.72 1.61
N TYR A 276 9.49 14.30 0.88
CA TYR A 276 9.54 14.41 -0.57
C TYR A 276 9.97 13.09 -1.17
N ARG A 277 9.23 12.60 -2.18
CA ARG A 277 9.51 11.38 -2.92
C ARG A 277 9.52 11.66 -4.41
N LEU A 278 10.58 11.21 -5.08
CA LEU A 278 10.78 11.39 -6.53
C LEU A 278 10.98 10.03 -7.19
N PRO A 279 10.06 9.56 -8.05
CA PRO A 279 10.32 8.43 -8.93
C PRO A 279 11.27 8.87 -10.06
N PHE A 280 12.20 7.99 -10.43
CA PHE A 280 13.16 8.25 -11.50
C PHE A 280 13.56 6.96 -12.23
N TRP A 281 14.37 7.08 -13.28
CA TRP A 281 14.81 5.97 -14.12
C TRP A 281 13.62 5.12 -14.61
N GLU A 282 12.69 5.75 -15.34
CA GLU A 282 11.50 5.10 -15.91
C GLU A 282 10.62 4.38 -14.86
N ASP A 283 10.52 4.94 -13.65
CA ASP A 283 9.80 4.40 -12.49
C ASP A 283 10.37 3.13 -11.87
N LEU A 284 11.57 2.70 -12.31
CA LEU A 284 12.26 1.57 -11.68
C LEU A 284 12.84 1.92 -10.33
N MET A 285 13.13 3.20 -10.09
CA MET A 285 13.69 3.68 -8.82
C MET A 285 12.87 4.81 -8.22
N SER A 286 12.93 4.93 -6.91
CA SER A 286 12.40 6.06 -6.17
C SER A 286 13.43 6.55 -5.15
N PHE A 287 13.57 7.87 -5.03
CA PHE A 287 14.31 8.54 -3.98
C PHE A 287 13.32 9.15 -3.02
N GLY A 288 13.59 9.07 -1.72
CA GLY A 288 12.78 9.68 -0.67
C GLY A 288 13.64 10.36 0.37
N ILE A 289 13.14 11.45 0.90
CA ILE A 289 13.67 12.13 2.09
C ILE A 289 12.51 12.51 2.98
N HIS A 290 12.66 12.35 4.29
CA HIS A 290 11.72 12.92 5.24
C HIS A 290 12.45 13.52 6.45
N TYR A 291 11.77 14.45 7.09
CA TYR A 291 12.19 15.07 8.34
C TYR A 291 10.95 15.35 9.19
N GLU A 292 11.04 15.01 10.46
CA GLU A 292 10.05 15.29 11.49
C GLU A 292 10.72 15.94 12.69
N ARG A 293 10.05 16.92 13.29
CA ARG A 293 10.42 17.50 14.57
C ARG A 293 9.17 17.58 15.47
N GLY A 294 9.35 17.19 16.72
CA GLY A 294 8.32 17.25 17.75
C GLY A 294 8.84 17.89 19.02
N THR A 295 8.00 18.65 19.70
CA THR A 295 8.21 19.14 21.06
C THR A 295 7.06 18.65 21.92
N SER A 296 7.34 18.23 23.13
CA SER A 296 6.33 17.67 24.03
C SER A 296 6.53 18.11 25.47
N GLU A 297 5.44 18.21 26.19
CA GLU A 297 5.34 18.48 27.62
C GLU A 297 4.36 17.48 28.24
N VAL A 298 4.69 16.93 29.40
CA VAL A 298 3.79 16.01 30.11
C VAL A 298 2.69 16.81 30.81
N VAL A 299 1.45 16.56 30.39
CA VAL A 299 0.25 17.24 30.91
C VAL A 299 -0.61 16.35 31.81
N GLU A 300 -0.30 15.04 31.89
CA GLU A 300 -1.07 14.08 32.68
C GLU A 300 -0.67 14.11 34.17
N ARG A 301 -1.68 14.14 35.06
CA ARG A 301 -1.48 14.07 36.51
C ARG A 301 -1.02 12.66 36.96
N PRO A 302 -0.15 12.59 37.97
CA PRO A 302 0.35 13.67 38.87
C PRO A 302 1.67 14.27 38.41
N PHE A 303 2.04 14.15 37.14
CA PHE A 303 3.36 14.52 36.62
C PHE A 303 3.39 15.90 35.95
N ASP A 304 2.22 16.51 35.73
CA ASP A 304 2.02 17.84 35.15
C ASP A 304 2.78 18.95 35.90
N ASP A 305 2.93 18.85 37.22
CA ASP A 305 3.70 19.80 38.05
C ASP A 305 5.23 19.60 37.96
N LEU A 306 5.71 18.57 37.23
CA LEU A 306 7.16 18.25 37.20
C LEU A 306 7.91 18.92 36.03
N ASP A 307 7.20 19.63 35.17
CA ASP A 307 7.79 20.33 34.03
C ASP A 307 8.71 19.40 33.21
N ILE A 308 8.13 18.29 32.74
CA ILE A 308 8.84 17.29 31.96
C ILE A 308 8.65 17.61 30.48
N GLU A 309 9.73 18.02 29.84
CA GLU A 309 9.74 18.36 28.42
C GLU A 309 10.55 17.35 27.61
N GLY A 310 10.24 17.26 26.32
CA GLY A 310 10.95 16.45 25.37
C GLY A 310 10.99 17.04 23.97
N ASP A 311 12.16 17.02 23.37
CA ASP A 311 12.39 17.36 21.96
C ASP A 311 12.74 16.10 21.17
N THR A 312 12.18 15.97 19.96
CA THR A 312 12.47 14.83 19.06
C THR A 312 12.74 15.32 17.64
N GLU A 313 13.72 14.70 16.99
CA GLU A 313 13.97 14.89 15.56
C GLU A 313 14.18 13.55 14.87
N ASN A 314 13.50 13.33 13.75
CA ASN A 314 13.66 12.15 12.92
C ASN A 314 13.98 12.58 11.49
N ALA A 315 14.97 11.97 10.88
CA ALA A 315 15.32 12.20 9.48
C ALA A 315 15.66 10.90 8.79
N ALA A 316 15.25 10.73 7.54
CA ALA A 316 15.73 9.61 6.75
C ALA A 316 15.87 9.97 5.27
N VAL A 317 16.80 9.26 4.64
CA VAL A 317 16.97 9.21 3.18
C VAL A 317 16.76 7.77 2.74
N SER A 318 15.94 7.58 1.72
CA SER A 318 15.58 6.25 1.23
C SER A 318 15.76 6.13 -0.28
N LEU A 319 16.06 4.91 -0.73
CA LEU A 319 16.15 4.54 -2.13
C LEU A 319 15.40 3.22 -2.34
N GLY A 320 14.45 3.24 -3.24
CA GLY A 320 13.67 2.07 -3.66
C GLY A 320 14.08 1.62 -5.06
N TYR A 321 14.12 0.30 -5.31
CA TYR A 321 14.27 -0.29 -6.63
C TYR A 321 13.19 -1.35 -6.86
N HIS A 322 12.39 -1.19 -7.92
CA HIS A 322 11.26 -2.04 -8.25
C HIS A 322 11.67 -3.12 -9.26
N PHE A 323 11.94 -4.35 -8.79
CA PHE A 323 12.30 -5.49 -9.64
C PHE A 323 11.15 -5.98 -10.50
N ILE A 324 9.95 -6.01 -9.92
CA ILE A 324 8.70 -6.40 -10.56
C ILE A 324 7.70 -5.32 -10.24
N ASP A 325 7.01 -4.83 -11.25
CA ASP A 325 5.99 -3.79 -11.13
C ASP A 325 4.91 -4.02 -12.19
N THR A 326 4.06 -5.03 -11.94
CA THR A 326 2.85 -5.33 -12.71
C THR A 326 1.60 -5.02 -11.88
N LEU A 327 0.42 -5.07 -12.50
CA LEU A 327 -0.86 -4.84 -11.82
C LEU A 327 -1.05 -5.82 -10.64
N ASP A 328 -0.71 -7.10 -10.86
CA ASP A 328 -0.95 -8.18 -9.90
C ASP A 328 0.19 -8.36 -8.90
N ARG A 329 1.42 -7.98 -9.26
CA ARG A 329 2.60 -8.21 -8.43
C ARG A 329 3.56 -7.04 -8.42
N LYS A 330 4.00 -6.65 -7.21
CA LYS A 330 5.08 -5.69 -7.02
C LYS A 330 6.15 -6.29 -6.09
N VAL A 331 7.41 -6.24 -6.50
CA VAL A 331 8.55 -6.63 -5.67
C VAL A 331 9.59 -5.52 -5.69
N SER A 332 9.95 -5.01 -4.52
CA SER A 332 10.87 -3.87 -4.38
C SER A 332 11.96 -4.16 -3.37
N LEU A 333 13.15 -3.66 -3.63
CA LEU A 333 14.23 -3.52 -2.66
C LEU A 333 14.18 -2.10 -2.09
N LEU A 334 14.24 -1.99 -0.78
CA LEU A 334 14.26 -0.72 -0.06
C LEU A 334 15.60 -0.60 0.67
N SER A 335 16.22 0.56 0.61
CA SER A 335 17.42 0.88 1.38
C SER A 335 17.32 2.29 1.93
N GLY A 336 17.98 2.57 3.05
CA GLY A 336 17.93 3.91 3.63
C GLY A 336 18.92 4.11 4.74
N ILE A 337 19.07 5.36 5.12
CA ILE A 337 19.80 5.83 6.30
C ILE A 337 18.80 6.60 7.14
N GLU A 338 18.75 6.30 8.42
CA GLU A 338 17.83 6.87 9.39
C GLU A 338 18.63 7.51 10.52
N TYR A 339 18.11 8.62 11.02
CA TYR A 339 18.61 9.36 12.15
C TYR A 339 17.45 9.69 13.08
N ALA A 340 17.60 9.43 14.37
CA ALA A 340 16.66 9.80 15.41
C ALA A 340 17.40 10.48 16.56
N TYR A 341 16.86 11.59 17.00
CA TYR A 341 17.32 12.36 18.16
C TYR A 341 16.17 12.50 19.14
N SER A 342 16.47 12.40 20.41
CA SER A 342 15.54 12.70 21.49
C SER A 342 16.31 13.34 22.64
N GLU A 343 15.78 14.42 23.18
CA GLU A 343 16.22 15.08 24.37
C GLU A 343 15.10 15.13 25.40
N THR A 344 15.43 15.01 26.67
CA THR A 344 14.47 15.08 27.77
C THR A 344 14.99 15.94 28.92
N GLU A 345 14.10 16.78 29.44
CA GLU A 345 14.36 17.68 30.55
C GLU A 345 13.39 17.43 31.71
N LEU A 346 13.82 17.77 32.89
CA LEU A 346 13.04 17.77 34.13
C LEU A 346 13.36 19.06 34.89
N LEU A 347 12.33 19.91 35.09
CA LEU A 347 12.49 21.22 35.76
C LEU A 347 13.59 22.06 35.07
N ASP A 348 13.52 22.24 33.78
CA ASP A 348 14.49 22.96 32.92
C ASP A 348 15.93 22.42 33.00
N GLN A 349 16.13 21.16 33.38
CA GLN A 349 17.46 20.54 33.43
C GLN A 349 17.48 19.23 32.63
N PRO A 350 18.53 18.99 31.83
CA PRO A 350 18.69 17.73 31.12
C PRO A 350 18.61 16.52 32.06
N TYR A 351 17.72 15.60 31.79
CA TYR A 351 17.50 14.42 32.63
C TYR A 351 17.29 13.15 31.80
N SER A 352 18.08 12.12 32.09
CA SER A 352 18.01 10.84 31.42
C SER A 352 16.95 9.93 32.04
N PHE A 353 15.78 9.85 31.46
CA PHE A 353 14.71 8.94 31.91
C PHE A 353 14.88 7.51 31.40
N SER A 354 15.58 7.33 30.28
CA SER A 354 15.80 6.01 29.66
C SER A 354 17.23 5.54 29.80
N SER A 355 17.43 4.22 29.93
CA SER A 355 18.75 3.62 29.90
C SER A 355 19.46 3.93 28.57
N GLY A 356 20.77 4.23 28.64
CA GLY A 356 21.59 4.61 27.49
C GLY A 356 21.57 6.10 27.15
N ALA A 357 20.58 6.89 27.61
CA ALA A 357 20.58 8.33 27.41
C ALA A 357 21.71 9.01 28.16
N GLN A 358 22.34 10.02 27.56
CA GLN A 358 23.47 10.76 28.10
C GLN A 358 23.08 12.22 28.30
N GLN A 359 22.96 12.66 29.57
CA GLN A 359 22.53 14.03 29.92
C GLN A 359 21.18 14.42 29.26
N GLY A 360 20.21 13.50 29.26
CA GLY A 360 18.92 13.70 28.61
C GLY A 360 18.88 13.34 27.13
N GLU A 361 20.03 13.31 26.46
CA GLU A 361 20.09 13.10 25.00
C GLU A 361 20.23 11.63 24.62
N THR A 362 19.56 11.26 23.52
CA THR A 362 19.66 9.97 22.84
C THR A 362 19.75 10.21 21.35
N VAL A 363 20.79 9.71 20.71
CA VAL A 363 20.98 9.78 19.25
C VAL A 363 21.10 8.37 18.69
N SER A 364 20.27 8.01 17.73
CA SER A 364 20.35 6.76 16.97
C SER A 364 20.58 7.05 15.51
N ALA A 365 21.58 6.40 14.91
CA ALA A 365 21.79 6.38 13.47
C ALA A 365 21.81 4.96 12.97
N SER A 366 21.11 4.67 11.89
CA SER A 366 21.02 3.30 11.35
C SER A 366 21.01 3.26 9.83
N VAL A 367 21.43 2.11 9.30
CA VAL A 367 21.26 1.74 7.89
C VAL A 367 20.19 0.68 7.80
N ARG A 368 19.26 0.86 6.86
CA ARG A 368 18.13 -0.02 6.60
C ARG A 368 18.26 -0.70 5.25
N LEU A 369 17.94 -2.00 5.20
CA LEU A 369 17.75 -2.77 3.97
C LEU A 369 16.50 -3.61 4.11
N GLY A 370 15.62 -3.58 3.12
CA GLY A 370 14.36 -4.32 3.16
C GLY A 370 13.88 -4.77 1.80
N VAL A 371 12.99 -5.74 1.81
CA VAL A 371 12.28 -6.23 0.64
C VAL A 371 10.78 -6.08 0.90
N GLU A 372 10.09 -5.56 -0.08
CA GLU A 372 8.64 -5.46 -0.11
C GLU A 372 8.11 -6.33 -1.23
N TRP A 373 7.05 -7.10 -0.93
CA TRP A 373 6.33 -7.95 -1.89
C TRP A 373 4.83 -7.71 -1.73
N VAL A 374 4.17 -7.32 -2.80
CA VAL A 374 2.72 -7.19 -2.89
C VAL A 374 2.22 -8.10 -3.99
N GLU A 375 1.24 -8.93 -3.67
CA GLU A 375 0.57 -9.83 -4.59
C GLU A 375 -0.94 -9.59 -4.54
N ARG A 376 -1.58 -9.45 -5.69
CA ARG A 376 -3.02 -9.25 -5.84
C ARG A 376 -3.61 -10.39 -6.66
N TRP A 377 -4.70 -10.94 -6.16
CA TRP A 377 -5.55 -11.90 -6.85
C TRP A 377 -6.96 -11.31 -6.94
N ASP A 378 -7.87 -11.95 -7.63
CA ASP A 378 -9.25 -11.46 -7.84
C ASP A 378 -9.96 -11.04 -6.55
N SER A 379 -9.80 -11.81 -5.46
CA SER A 379 -10.47 -11.57 -4.18
C SER A 379 -9.51 -11.34 -3.01
N GLN A 380 -8.20 -11.42 -3.24
CA GLN A 380 -7.21 -11.37 -2.16
C GLN A 380 -6.08 -10.40 -2.47
N LEU A 381 -5.52 -9.81 -1.41
CA LEU A 381 -4.29 -9.05 -1.44
C LEU A 381 -3.38 -9.54 -0.32
N LEU A 382 -2.12 -9.74 -0.63
CA LEU A 382 -1.07 -10.01 0.35
C LEU A 382 0.04 -8.99 0.16
N ALA A 383 0.41 -8.28 1.23
CA ALA A 383 1.56 -7.41 1.29
C ALA A 383 2.50 -7.88 2.40
N LEU A 384 3.77 -8.03 2.07
CA LEU A 384 4.83 -8.45 2.99
C LEU A 384 5.97 -7.46 2.91
N ARG A 385 6.51 -7.04 4.06
CA ARG A 385 7.75 -6.26 4.16
C ARG A 385 8.67 -6.90 5.19
N ALA A 386 9.90 -7.16 4.82
CA ALA A 386 10.94 -7.63 5.72
C ALA A 386 12.11 -6.65 5.67
N THR A 387 12.52 -6.14 6.82
CA THR A 387 13.55 -5.12 6.97
C THR A 387 14.58 -5.54 7.99
N VAL A 388 15.84 -5.27 7.70
CA VAL A 388 16.96 -5.34 8.65
C VAL A 388 17.46 -3.92 8.86
N ARG A 389 17.53 -3.49 10.13
CA ARG A 389 18.17 -2.23 10.55
C ARG A 389 19.43 -2.56 11.32
N ARG A 390 20.51 -1.86 10.98
CA ARG A 390 21.80 -1.95 11.67
C ARG A 390 22.18 -0.57 12.17
N GLY A 391 22.25 -0.43 13.47
CA GLY A 391 22.75 0.76 14.12
C GLY A 391 24.24 0.97 13.81
N VAL A 392 24.61 2.23 13.59
CA VAL A 392 25.97 2.64 13.18
C VAL A 392 26.44 3.84 13.99
N ASN A 393 27.76 3.91 14.19
CA ASN A 393 28.38 5.02 14.90
C ASN A 393 28.62 6.20 13.94
N TRP A 394 27.51 6.86 13.53
CA TRP A 394 27.53 8.04 12.66
C TRP A 394 26.71 9.17 13.28
N LEU A 395 26.90 10.39 12.80
CA LEU A 395 26.07 11.55 13.13
C LEU A 395 25.94 11.85 14.63
N GLY A 396 26.97 11.50 15.42
CA GLY A 396 26.93 11.72 16.88
C GLY A 396 26.11 10.70 17.65
N SER A 397 25.84 9.52 17.07
CA SER A 397 25.03 8.48 17.73
C SER A 397 25.56 8.11 19.12
N THR A 398 24.65 7.88 20.06
CA THR A 398 24.91 7.53 21.44
C THR A 398 25.69 6.22 21.53
N MET A 399 26.88 6.26 22.11
CA MET A 399 27.81 5.14 22.24
C MET A 399 28.30 5.01 23.65
N ILE A 400 28.45 3.80 24.16
CA ILE A 400 29.13 3.55 25.42
C ILE A 400 30.63 3.71 25.19
N GLU A 401 31.29 4.58 25.97
CA GLU A 401 32.72 4.81 25.87
C GLU A 401 33.52 3.55 26.22
N GLU A 402 34.69 3.40 25.59
CA GLU A 402 35.59 2.28 25.88
C GLU A 402 36.07 2.32 27.32
N GLY A 403 35.77 1.29 28.11
CA GLY A 403 36.10 1.21 29.54
C GLY A 403 35.02 1.74 30.48
N ALA A 404 33.92 2.30 29.98
CA ALA A 404 32.74 2.62 30.79
C ALA A 404 31.97 1.35 31.21
N ALA A 405 31.10 1.48 32.23
CA ALA A 405 30.23 0.39 32.64
C ALA A 405 29.27 0.04 31.48
N THR A 406 29.19 -1.24 31.13
CA THR A 406 28.27 -1.75 30.10
C THR A 406 26.99 -2.30 30.72
N ARG A 407 26.87 -2.31 32.03
CA ARG A 407 25.69 -2.77 32.77
C ARG A 407 25.33 -1.76 33.87
N GLU A 408 24.03 -1.62 34.07
CA GLU A 408 23.49 -0.83 35.16
C GLU A 408 23.87 -1.44 36.52
N LEU A 409 24.21 -0.58 37.46
CA LEU A 409 24.62 -1.02 38.79
C LEU A 409 23.49 -1.63 39.62
N ASP A 410 22.26 -1.15 39.41
CA ASP A 410 21.09 -1.50 40.23
C ASP A 410 20.37 -2.73 39.68
N THR A 411 20.23 -2.85 38.37
CA THR A 411 19.47 -3.93 37.70
C THR A 411 20.37 -5.01 37.14
N GLY A 412 21.63 -4.71 36.84
CA GLY A 412 22.56 -5.56 36.12
C GLY A 412 22.22 -5.68 34.61
N ALA A 413 21.20 -4.95 34.13
CA ALA A 413 20.82 -4.93 32.75
C ALA A 413 21.92 -4.32 31.86
N GLU A 414 22.01 -4.80 30.63
CA GLU A 414 22.95 -4.24 29.65
C GLU A 414 22.46 -2.85 29.20
N ILE A 415 23.38 -1.86 29.22
CA ILE A 415 23.09 -0.49 28.83
C ILE A 415 23.02 -0.42 27.31
N PRO A 416 21.89 0.03 26.70
CA PRO A 416 21.77 0.14 25.25
C PRO A 416 22.65 1.25 24.67
N ASP A 417 23.11 1.03 23.45
CA ASP A 417 23.74 2.06 22.62
C ASP A 417 23.34 1.89 21.14
N SER A 418 23.86 2.71 20.25
CA SER A 418 23.53 2.67 18.81
C SER A 418 24.09 1.44 18.07
N ARG A 419 24.70 0.47 18.74
CA ARG A 419 25.17 -0.79 18.13
C ARG A 419 24.13 -1.88 18.25
N PHE A 420 23.15 -1.89 17.38
CA PHE A 420 22.06 -2.86 17.41
C PHE A 420 21.80 -3.51 16.04
N THR A 421 21.08 -4.62 16.06
CA THR A 421 20.52 -5.25 14.86
C THR A 421 19.07 -5.60 15.12
N ILE A 422 18.17 -5.00 14.33
CA ILE A 422 16.73 -5.22 14.38
C ILE A 422 16.28 -5.93 13.10
N PHE A 423 15.48 -6.97 13.25
CA PHE A 423 14.69 -7.59 12.18
C PHE A 423 13.24 -7.21 12.37
N LEU A 424 12.64 -6.57 11.37
CA LEU A 424 11.23 -6.23 11.34
C LEU A 424 10.56 -6.92 10.18
N THR A 425 9.45 -7.60 10.44
CA THR A 425 8.58 -8.19 9.43
C THR A 425 7.16 -7.67 9.63
N GLN A 426 6.56 -7.18 8.56
CA GLN A 426 5.19 -6.72 8.53
C GLN A 426 4.44 -7.49 7.45
N ALA A 427 3.18 -7.84 7.70
CA ALA A 427 2.32 -8.51 6.74
C ALA A 427 0.90 -7.98 6.85
N GLN A 428 0.29 -7.76 5.70
CA GLN A 428 -1.13 -7.45 5.58
C GLN A 428 -1.76 -8.44 4.60
N TRP A 429 -2.85 -9.08 5.01
CA TRP A 429 -3.64 -9.93 4.15
C TRP A 429 -5.10 -9.50 4.19
N ALA A 430 -5.68 -9.32 3.03
CA ALA A 430 -7.07 -8.97 2.87
C ALA A 430 -7.76 -9.95 1.94
N ASN A 431 -8.99 -10.34 2.25
CA ASN A 431 -9.81 -11.22 1.42
C ASN A 431 -11.25 -10.75 1.38
N ARG A 432 -11.79 -10.55 0.16
CA ARG A 432 -13.21 -10.27 -0.06
C ARG A 432 -14.00 -11.56 0.03
N LEU A 433 -15.09 -11.54 0.79
CA LEU A 433 -16.00 -12.66 0.99
C LEU A 433 -17.33 -12.37 0.29
N THR A 434 -17.91 -13.39 -0.35
CA THR A 434 -19.27 -13.30 -0.91
C THR A 434 -20.34 -13.18 0.18
N LEU A 435 -20.03 -13.62 1.40
CA LEU A 435 -20.91 -13.47 2.56
C LEU A 435 -21.01 -11.99 2.93
N LEU A 436 -22.20 -11.40 2.80
CA LEU A 436 -22.51 -10.00 3.08
C LEU A 436 -21.65 -9.00 2.29
N ASP A 437 -21.07 -9.41 1.17
CA ASP A 437 -20.08 -8.62 0.41
C ASP A 437 -18.99 -8.02 1.32
N SER A 438 -18.56 -8.80 2.29
CA SER A 438 -17.69 -8.38 3.40
C SER A 438 -16.22 -8.64 3.09
N GLN A 439 -15.35 -8.18 3.97
CA GLN A 439 -13.91 -8.36 3.84
C GLN A 439 -13.31 -8.80 5.18
N VAL A 440 -12.35 -9.72 5.14
CA VAL A 440 -11.47 -10.02 6.26
C VAL A 440 -10.12 -9.36 6.01
N LEU A 441 -9.61 -8.67 7.03
CA LEU A 441 -8.29 -8.05 7.05
C LEU A 441 -7.49 -8.60 8.22
N VAL A 442 -6.24 -8.96 7.95
CA VAL A 442 -5.27 -9.40 8.98
C VAL A 442 -4.02 -8.55 8.83
N ASN A 443 -3.63 -7.87 9.90
CA ASN A 443 -2.37 -7.15 9.99
C ASN A 443 -1.48 -7.84 11.03
N LEU A 444 -0.20 -8.01 10.69
CA LEU A 444 0.82 -8.62 11.53
C LEU A 444 2.07 -7.76 11.52
N ALA A 445 2.70 -7.59 12.67
CA ALA A 445 4.05 -7.09 12.74
C ALA A 445 4.85 -7.88 13.78
N TRP A 446 6.14 -8.05 13.52
CA TRP A 446 7.07 -8.72 14.40
C TRP A 446 8.43 -8.04 14.32
N GLN A 447 8.89 -7.55 15.46
CA GLN A 447 10.25 -7.03 15.65
C GLN A 447 11.05 -7.96 16.54
N GLN A 448 12.26 -8.26 16.13
CA GLN A 448 13.25 -8.97 16.94
C GLN A 448 14.54 -8.18 16.99
N SER A 449 14.94 -7.76 18.17
CA SER A 449 16.26 -7.26 18.43
C SER A 449 17.19 -8.36 18.93
N ARG A 450 18.49 -8.21 18.68
CA ARG A 450 19.55 -9.06 19.24
C ARG A 450 20.41 -8.30 20.25
N ASP A 451 20.05 -7.08 20.52
CA ASP A 451 20.77 -6.14 21.37
C ASP A 451 19.73 -5.34 22.17
N PRO A 452 20.05 -4.83 23.36
CA PRO A 452 19.19 -3.87 24.04
C PRO A 452 19.08 -2.60 23.19
N LEU A 453 17.91 -1.98 23.16
CA LEU A 453 17.64 -0.85 22.29
C LEU A 453 17.53 0.46 23.06
N LEU A 454 18.04 1.52 22.46
CA LEU A 454 17.72 2.89 22.86
C LEU A 454 16.21 3.11 22.76
N SER A 455 15.67 3.99 23.57
CA SER A 455 14.23 4.25 23.65
C SER A 455 13.58 4.54 22.28
N VAL A 456 14.27 5.29 21.43
CA VAL A 456 13.84 5.67 20.07
C VAL A 456 13.74 4.49 19.07
N ASP A 457 14.35 3.34 19.39
CA ASP A 457 14.38 2.15 18.52
C ASP A 457 13.47 1.01 19.00
N LYS A 458 12.83 1.17 20.18
CA LYS A 458 11.99 0.14 20.79
C LYS A 458 10.68 -0.07 20.05
N PHE A 459 10.09 -1.24 20.26
CA PHE A 459 8.81 -1.66 19.68
C PHE A 459 7.66 -1.35 20.63
N ALA A 460 6.71 -0.55 20.17
CA ALA A 460 5.53 -0.15 20.93
C ALA A 460 4.33 -1.01 20.58
N ILE A 461 3.53 -1.39 21.57
CA ILE A 461 2.20 -1.99 21.44
C ILE A 461 1.21 -1.33 22.38
N GLY A 462 -0.05 -1.29 21.97
CA GLY A 462 -1.16 -0.54 22.57
C GLY A 462 -1.59 0.59 21.64
N GLY A 463 -2.89 0.88 21.62
CA GLY A 463 -3.49 1.95 20.83
C GLY A 463 -4.14 1.48 19.52
N LYS A 464 -4.61 2.46 18.77
CA LYS A 464 -5.47 2.28 17.57
C LYS A 464 -4.87 1.35 16.51
N HIS A 465 -3.55 1.43 16.29
CA HIS A 465 -2.87 0.75 15.19
C HIS A 465 -2.28 -0.62 15.55
N THR A 466 -2.23 -0.97 16.84
CA THR A 466 -1.61 -2.21 17.33
C THR A 466 -2.59 -3.06 18.13
N VAL A 467 -2.92 -2.69 19.38
CA VAL A 467 -3.90 -3.40 20.22
C VAL A 467 -4.92 -2.38 20.74
N ARG A 468 -6.05 -2.27 20.06
CA ARG A 468 -7.13 -1.35 20.41
C ARG A 468 -7.73 -1.68 21.78
N GLY A 469 -8.23 -0.66 22.45
CA GLY A 469 -8.75 -0.81 23.83
C GLY A 469 -7.70 -0.56 24.90
N PHE A 470 -6.46 -0.25 24.51
CA PHE A 470 -5.39 0.20 25.37
C PHE A 470 -4.90 1.59 24.92
N ARG A 471 -4.22 2.28 25.82
CA ARG A 471 -3.56 3.56 25.49
C ARG A 471 -2.54 3.40 24.39
N GLU A 472 -2.30 4.46 23.64
CA GLU A 472 -1.22 4.51 22.67
C GLU A 472 0.12 4.29 23.38
N ASN A 473 0.95 3.43 22.77
CA ASN A 473 2.27 3.05 23.29
C ASN A 473 2.26 2.47 24.73
N ALA A 474 1.21 1.73 25.09
CA ALA A 474 1.04 1.16 26.42
C ALA A 474 2.22 0.31 26.91
N LEU A 475 2.90 -0.39 26.02
CA LEU A 475 4.13 -1.14 26.28
C LEU A 475 5.20 -0.81 25.23
N LEU A 476 6.42 -0.52 25.68
CA LEU A 476 7.56 -0.19 24.85
C LEU A 476 8.75 -1.07 25.23
N ARG A 477 9.17 -2.00 24.35
CA ARG A 477 10.20 -2.99 24.60
C ARG A 477 11.09 -3.23 23.40
N ASP A 478 12.21 -3.96 23.57
CA ASP A 478 13.20 -4.20 22.50
C ASP A 478 12.63 -5.04 21.36
N SER A 479 11.77 -5.98 21.70
CA SER A 479 11.18 -6.92 20.74
C SER A 479 9.67 -7.07 20.99
N GLY A 480 8.93 -7.43 19.95
CA GLY A 480 7.50 -7.65 20.08
C GLY A 480 6.85 -8.14 18.81
N ALA A 481 5.58 -8.46 18.93
CA ALA A 481 4.71 -8.82 17.82
C ALA A 481 3.28 -8.40 18.13
N TYR A 482 2.55 -8.02 17.09
CA TYR A 482 1.09 -7.88 17.19
C TYR A 482 0.39 -8.50 15.98
N ALA A 483 -0.88 -8.83 16.19
CA ALA A 483 -1.79 -9.35 15.18
C ALA A 483 -3.17 -8.72 15.35
N ASN A 484 -3.71 -8.14 14.28
CA ASN A 484 -5.07 -7.62 14.21
C ASN A 484 -5.87 -8.46 13.24
N LEU A 485 -7.06 -8.87 13.64
CA LEU A 485 -8.05 -9.53 12.80
C LEU A 485 -9.30 -8.66 12.74
N GLU A 486 -9.70 -8.24 11.56
CA GLU A 486 -10.90 -7.44 11.31
C GLU A 486 -11.85 -8.17 10.35
N TRP A 487 -13.14 -8.08 10.64
CA TRP A 487 -14.18 -8.46 9.70
C TRP A 487 -15.00 -7.22 9.33
N ARG A 488 -14.76 -6.68 8.13
CA ARG A 488 -15.39 -5.46 7.62
C ARG A 488 -16.70 -5.81 6.90
N VAL A 489 -17.82 -5.43 7.48
CA VAL A 489 -19.18 -5.72 6.98
C VAL A 489 -19.84 -4.42 6.55
N PRO A 490 -20.06 -4.17 5.25
CA PRO A 490 -20.78 -2.99 4.80
C PRO A 490 -22.25 -3.08 5.26
N LEU A 491 -22.69 -2.07 6.02
CA LEU A 491 -24.08 -1.95 6.49
C LEU A 491 -24.92 -1.10 5.55
N LEU A 492 -24.31 -0.05 5.00
CA LEU A 492 -24.91 0.82 3.99
C LEU A 492 -23.90 0.99 2.85
N ARG A 493 -24.31 0.68 1.66
CA ARG A 493 -23.58 0.91 0.41
C ARG A 493 -24.61 1.09 -0.69
N ASP A 494 -24.44 2.11 -1.53
CA ASP A 494 -25.30 2.38 -2.70
C ASP A 494 -26.81 2.42 -2.40
N ASN A 495 -27.21 2.88 -1.20
CA ASN A 495 -28.61 2.98 -0.83
C ASN A 495 -29.21 4.25 -1.43
N PRO A 496 -30.28 4.18 -2.27
CA PRO A 496 -30.89 5.35 -2.91
C PRO A 496 -31.45 6.38 -1.91
N GLU A 497 -31.87 5.95 -0.72
CA GLU A 497 -32.40 6.85 0.34
C GLU A 497 -31.29 7.60 1.09
N TRP A 498 -30.06 7.03 1.10
CA TRP A 498 -28.87 7.56 1.77
C TRP A 498 -27.76 7.76 0.74
N SER A 499 -28.12 8.37 -0.40
CA SER A 499 -27.20 8.60 -1.52
C SER A 499 -25.88 9.21 -1.05
N GLY A 500 -24.76 8.49 -1.31
CA GLY A 500 -23.40 8.88 -0.95
C GLY A 500 -22.94 8.47 0.44
N TRP A 501 -23.79 7.84 1.29
CA TRP A 501 -23.37 7.33 2.58
C TRP A 501 -22.83 5.91 2.46
N GLU A 502 -21.63 5.70 2.99
CA GLU A 502 -21.08 4.38 3.27
C GLU A 502 -20.97 4.19 4.79
N LEU A 503 -21.42 3.04 5.28
CA LEU A 503 -21.31 2.66 6.69
C LEU A 503 -20.84 1.23 6.78
N THR A 504 -19.74 0.98 7.52
CA THR A 504 -19.16 -0.35 7.69
C THR A 504 -18.98 -0.67 9.17
N ALA A 505 -19.46 -1.84 9.58
CA ALA A 505 -19.17 -2.39 10.91
C ALA A 505 -17.92 -3.27 10.86
N ILE A 506 -17.10 -3.19 11.91
CA ILE A 506 -15.79 -3.85 11.97
C ILE A 506 -15.64 -4.56 13.33
N PRO A 507 -16.23 -5.75 13.53
CA PRO A 507 -15.81 -6.61 14.62
C PRO A 507 -14.32 -6.93 14.50
N PHE A 508 -13.59 -6.90 15.62
CA PHE A 508 -12.15 -7.13 15.59
C PHE A 508 -11.67 -7.94 16.81
N PHE A 509 -10.50 -8.54 16.66
CA PHE A 509 -9.73 -9.17 17.72
C PHE A 509 -8.26 -8.77 17.55
N ASP A 510 -7.64 -8.24 18.61
CA ASP A 510 -6.26 -7.81 18.61
C ASP A 510 -5.45 -8.57 19.67
N TYR A 511 -4.23 -8.91 19.31
CA TYR A 511 -3.26 -9.56 20.17
C TYR A 511 -1.90 -8.86 20.01
N GLY A 512 -1.23 -8.55 21.13
CA GLY A 512 0.12 -8.03 21.17
C GLY A 512 0.94 -8.68 22.27
N ARG A 513 2.21 -8.90 22.01
CA ARG A 513 3.19 -9.38 22.98
C ARG A 513 4.52 -8.69 22.78
N SER A 514 5.15 -8.22 23.86
CA SER A 514 6.47 -7.60 23.81
C SER A 514 7.39 -8.12 24.92
N TRP A 515 8.71 -8.06 24.68
CA TRP A 515 9.74 -8.54 25.61
C TRP A 515 11.03 -7.77 25.41
N ASP A 516 11.82 -7.64 26.47
CA ASP A 516 13.17 -7.05 26.42
C ASP A 516 14.22 -8.10 26.04
N TRP A 517 15.41 -7.65 25.61
CA TRP A 517 16.50 -8.51 25.16
C TRP A 517 16.97 -9.49 26.25
N ASP A 518 17.08 -9.04 27.50
CA ASP A 518 17.58 -9.84 28.62
C ASP A 518 16.47 -10.08 29.68
N ASP A 519 15.47 -10.91 29.34
CA ASP A 519 14.36 -11.29 30.23
C ASP A 519 14.83 -11.98 31.53
N ASN A 520 16.09 -12.46 31.59
CA ASN A 520 16.59 -13.20 32.76
C ASN A 520 17.06 -12.30 33.91
N LEU A 521 17.34 -11.01 33.63
CA LEU A 521 17.90 -10.07 34.60
C LEU A 521 16.89 -9.02 35.07
N THR A 522 15.80 -8.82 34.35
CA THR A 522 14.76 -7.86 34.70
C THR A 522 13.60 -8.53 35.42
N THR A 523 13.00 -7.81 36.35
CA THR A 523 11.75 -8.23 37.03
C THR A 523 10.53 -8.23 36.09
N HIS A 524 10.72 -7.84 34.83
CA HIS A 524 9.69 -7.74 33.82
C HIS A 524 9.76 -8.90 32.82
N SER A 525 8.90 -9.87 33.02
CA SER A 525 8.60 -10.92 32.03
C SER A 525 7.95 -10.31 30.78
N ALA A 526 7.96 -11.06 29.68
CA ALA A 526 7.20 -10.70 28.48
C ALA A 526 5.74 -10.34 28.83
N ALA A 527 5.28 -9.20 28.33
CA ALA A 527 3.94 -8.69 28.57
C ALA A 527 3.02 -8.96 27.37
N THR A 528 1.74 -9.20 27.62
CA THR A 528 0.74 -9.53 26.60
C THR A 528 -0.48 -8.64 26.78
N LEU A 529 -0.89 -7.99 25.71
CA LEU A 529 -2.14 -7.26 25.60
C LEU A 529 -3.08 -7.99 24.63
N THR A 530 -4.35 -8.12 25.00
CA THR A 530 -5.34 -8.75 24.14
C THR A 530 -6.67 -8.03 24.28
N SER A 531 -7.33 -7.79 23.18
CA SER A 531 -8.66 -7.16 23.18
C SER A 531 -9.59 -7.74 22.12
N ILE A 532 -10.88 -7.52 22.33
CA ILE A 532 -11.95 -7.77 21.36
C ILE A 532 -12.85 -6.55 21.31
N GLY A 533 -13.36 -6.24 20.13
CA GLY A 533 -14.21 -5.07 20.04
C GLY A 533 -14.98 -4.94 18.74
N VAL A 534 -15.53 -3.76 18.55
CA VAL A 534 -16.26 -3.38 17.35
C VAL A 534 -15.88 -1.96 16.94
N GLY A 535 -15.64 -1.77 15.65
CA GLY A 535 -15.49 -0.49 14.99
C GLY A 535 -16.69 -0.15 14.13
N LEU A 536 -16.88 1.13 13.89
CA LEU A 536 -17.82 1.66 12.92
C LEU A 536 -17.10 2.73 12.10
N THR A 537 -17.09 2.57 10.78
CA THR A 537 -16.58 3.59 9.87
C THR A 537 -17.73 4.16 9.05
N ALA A 538 -17.74 5.46 8.86
CA ALA A 538 -18.74 6.17 8.09
C ALA A 538 -18.09 7.12 7.11
N ARG A 539 -18.59 7.13 5.86
CA ARG A 539 -18.26 8.11 4.82
C ARG A 539 -19.55 8.77 4.34
N PRO A 540 -19.97 9.87 4.99
CA PRO A 540 -21.20 10.57 4.62
C PRO A 540 -21.12 11.29 3.28
N MET A 541 -19.94 11.62 2.83
CA MET A 541 -19.59 12.23 1.55
C MET A 541 -18.15 11.84 1.19
N ASP A 542 -17.78 11.98 -0.06
CA ASP A 542 -16.46 11.54 -0.58
C ASP A 542 -15.28 12.15 0.20
N ASP A 543 -15.46 13.36 0.71
CA ASP A 543 -14.42 14.13 1.38
C ASP A 543 -14.40 13.97 2.90
N LEU A 544 -15.41 13.33 3.53
CA LEU A 544 -15.53 13.20 4.98
C LEU A 544 -15.49 11.74 5.40
N TYR A 545 -14.50 11.38 6.21
CA TYR A 545 -14.33 10.05 6.79
C TYR A 545 -14.36 10.11 8.31
N MET A 546 -15.08 9.20 8.91
CA MET A 546 -15.23 9.10 10.36
C MET A 546 -15.03 7.66 10.81
N GLU A 547 -14.39 7.46 11.95
CA GLU A 547 -14.26 6.14 12.58
C GLU A 547 -14.41 6.23 14.09
N LEU A 548 -14.98 5.17 14.65
CA LEU A 548 -15.14 4.97 16.07
C LEU A 548 -14.90 3.50 16.39
N PHE A 549 -14.00 3.21 17.31
CA PHE A 549 -13.71 1.86 17.80
C PHE A 549 -13.92 1.78 19.29
N TYR A 550 -14.47 0.66 19.74
CA TYR A 550 -14.53 0.29 21.13
C TYR A 550 -13.86 -1.08 21.30
N GLY A 551 -12.80 -1.15 22.10
CA GLY A 551 -12.06 -2.36 22.44
C GLY A 551 -12.19 -2.70 23.92
N LYS A 552 -12.63 -3.92 24.21
CA LYS A 552 -12.65 -4.45 25.55
C LYS A 552 -11.37 -5.24 25.81
N GLN A 553 -10.63 -4.83 26.83
CA GLN A 553 -9.43 -5.51 27.29
C GLN A 553 -9.79 -6.91 27.81
N LEU A 554 -9.06 -7.94 27.37
CA LEU A 554 -9.21 -9.34 27.80
C LEU A 554 -8.01 -9.79 28.63
N LYS A 555 -6.81 -9.31 28.29
CA LYS A 555 -5.57 -9.54 28.99
C LYS A 555 -4.70 -8.29 28.94
N ASP A 556 -4.18 -7.91 30.07
CA ASP A 556 -3.54 -6.63 30.36
C ASP A 556 -2.28 -6.79 31.23
N ASP A 557 -1.39 -7.76 30.91
CA ASP A 557 -0.14 -7.97 31.64
C ASP A 557 0.68 -6.66 31.65
N ASP A 558 1.11 -6.24 32.84
CA ASP A 558 1.90 -5.03 33.08
C ASP A 558 1.25 -3.69 32.63
N TYR A 559 0.00 -3.69 32.18
CA TYR A 559 -0.70 -2.46 31.83
C TYR A 559 -1.15 -1.71 33.09
N GLN A 560 -0.87 -0.42 33.12
CA GLN A 560 -1.35 0.47 34.17
C GLN A 560 -2.10 1.63 33.50
N ALA A 561 -3.38 1.75 33.81
CA ALA A 561 -4.15 2.93 33.46
C ALA A 561 -3.60 4.15 34.22
N GLY A 562 -3.67 5.33 33.62
CA GLY A 562 -3.32 6.57 34.27
C GLY A 562 -4.23 6.90 35.47
N GLN A 563 -3.85 7.91 36.25
CA GLN A 563 -4.70 8.38 37.36
C GLN A 563 -5.87 9.24 36.87
N GLU A 564 -5.75 9.88 35.73
CA GLU A 564 -6.84 10.56 35.01
C GLU A 564 -7.44 9.58 34.00
N HIS A 565 -8.79 9.51 33.99
CA HIS A 565 -9.50 8.67 33.03
C HIS A 565 -9.60 9.39 31.68
N ASP A 566 -9.02 8.78 30.65
CA ASP A 566 -9.10 9.18 29.26
C ASP A 566 -10.04 8.24 28.48
N LEU A 567 -10.50 8.65 27.29
CA LEU A 567 -11.31 7.82 26.41
C LEU A 567 -10.60 6.51 26.00
N GLN A 568 -9.27 6.54 25.90
CA GLN A 568 -8.47 5.33 25.60
C GLN A 568 -8.51 4.33 26.76
N ASP A 569 -8.60 4.79 28.03
CA ASP A 569 -8.77 3.92 29.20
C ASP A 569 -10.11 3.19 29.18
N GLU A 570 -11.14 3.85 28.64
CA GLU A 570 -12.45 3.25 28.39
C GLU A 570 -12.47 2.37 27.13
N GLY A 571 -11.34 2.26 26.43
CA GLY A 571 -11.17 1.48 25.22
C GLY A 571 -11.72 2.13 23.95
N ILE A 572 -11.93 3.46 23.95
CA ILE A 572 -12.54 4.20 22.84
C ILE A 572 -11.44 4.89 22.03
N HIS A 573 -11.43 4.63 20.73
CA HIS A 573 -10.60 5.34 19.76
C HIS A 573 -11.49 5.92 18.65
N PHE A 574 -11.26 7.17 18.29
CA PHE A 574 -12.02 7.82 17.23
C PHE A 574 -11.13 8.66 16.33
N SER A 575 -11.58 8.86 15.09
CA SER A 575 -11.07 9.91 14.22
C SER A 575 -12.15 10.46 13.29
N VAL A 576 -11.98 11.73 12.92
CA VAL A 576 -12.77 12.43 11.90
C VAL A 576 -11.80 13.15 11.00
N SER A 577 -11.83 12.88 9.71
CA SER A 577 -10.99 13.54 8.73
C SER A 577 -11.81 14.11 7.58
N TYR A 578 -11.44 15.31 7.15
CA TYR A 578 -12.01 15.99 5.99
C TYR A 578 -10.91 16.32 5.00
N ARG A 579 -11.05 15.81 3.77
CA ARG A 579 -10.12 16.05 2.68
C ARG A 579 -10.73 17.03 1.68
N TRP A 580 -10.09 18.15 1.50
CA TRP A 580 -10.43 19.12 0.47
C TRP A 580 -9.42 19.05 -0.69
N SER A 581 -9.93 19.05 -1.92
CA SER A 581 -9.14 19.21 -3.13
C SER A 581 -9.81 20.26 -4.01
N PRO A 582 -9.08 21.19 -4.64
CA PRO A 582 -9.68 22.12 -5.57
C PRO A 582 -10.40 21.37 -6.70
N ASN A 583 -11.61 21.79 -7.05
CA ASN A 583 -12.29 21.26 -8.23
C ASN A 583 -11.44 21.59 -9.47
N THR A 584 -11.16 20.60 -10.30
CA THR A 584 -10.50 20.75 -11.60
C THR A 584 -11.43 21.38 -12.62
#